data_562324f1ecb06c37bacc089dcbb51f50
#
_entry.id   562324f1ecb06c37bacc089dcbb51f50
#
_cell.length_a   1.000
_cell.length_b   1.000
_cell.length_c   1.000
_cell.angle_alpha   90.00
_cell.angle_beta   90.00
_cell.angle_gamma   90.00
#
_symmetry.space_group_name_H-M   'P 1'
#
loop_
_entity.id
_entity.type
_entity.pdbx_description
1 polymer ?
#
loop_
_entity_poly.entity_id
_entity_poly.type
_entity_poly.pdbx_seq_one_letter_code
_entity_poly.pdbx_strand_id
1 'polypeptide(L)'
;MKTLAILYICTGPYAVFWHDFYPNFKANFLPDCDRTFYVFTDAAHIDYEDTPDVRRIYQKALPWPQSTMLRFDAFLGQADALQGYDYLFFANANLHCTRVIRADELLPDPAAGQSLTAVCHLPYYGKNPIFHPYDRSGKSRASIPYSCGQYY
;
A
#
# COMPACT_ATOMS: atom_id res chain seq x y z
N MET A 1 -1.94 -21.64 1.01
CA MET A 1 -1.96 -20.42 1.85
C MET A 1 -1.89 -19.24 0.90
N LYS A 2 -2.70 -18.20 1.08
CA LYS A 2 -2.68 -17.01 0.21
C LYS A 2 -1.34 -16.30 0.35
N THR A 3 -0.79 -15.81 -0.76
CA THR A 3 0.47 -15.06 -0.81
C THR A 3 0.20 -13.57 -0.99
N LEU A 4 0.90 -12.73 -0.23
CA LEU A 4 0.68 -11.30 -0.19
C LEU A 4 2.01 -10.54 -0.27
N ALA A 5 2.15 -9.62 -1.23
CA ALA A 5 3.21 -8.63 -1.21
C ALA A 5 2.73 -7.33 -0.54
N ILE A 6 3.41 -6.92 0.52
CA ILE A 6 3.18 -5.65 1.21
C ILE A 6 4.14 -4.62 0.63
N LEU A 7 3.59 -3.63 -0.08
CA LEU A 7 4.33 -2.56 -0.74
C LEU A 7 4.42 -1.38 0.22
N TYR A 8 5.60 -1.11 0.73
CA TYR A 8 5.85 -0.12 1.77
C TYR A 8 6.90 0.89 1.32
N ILE A 9 6.52 2.17 1.25
CA ILE A 9 7.44 3.25 0.88
C ILE A 9 7.80 4.06 2.12
N CYS A 10 9.09 4.08 2.46
CA CYS A 10 9.62 4.84 3.61
C CYS A 10 10.94 5.53 3.23
N THR A 11 10.85 6.62 2.49
CA THR A 11 12.02 7.41 2.06
C THR A 11 12.28 8.61 2.97
N GLY A 12 13.54 9.05 3.06
CA GLY A 12 13.95 10.18 3.87
C GLY A 12 13.59 9.98 5.35
N PRO A 13 12.98 10.97 6.01
CA PRO A 13 12.65 10.88 7.45
C PRO A 13 11.62 9.79 7.78
N TYR A 14 10.88 9.28 6.79
CA TYR A 14 9.90 8.20 7.01
C TYR A 14 10.55 6.83 7.23
N ALA A 15 11.85 6.66 6.92
CA ALA A 15 12.56 5.41 7.16
C ALA A 15 12.53 4.98 8.64
N VAL A 16 12.43 5.94 9.57
CA VAL A 16 12.35 5.66 11.01
C VAL A 16 11.13 4.82 11.41
N PHE A 17 10.03 4.92 10.66
CA PHE A 17 8.81 4.15 10.97
C PHE A 17 8.94 2.66 10.72
N TRP A 18 9.89 2.24 9.87
CA TRP A 18 10.08 0.83 9.54
C TRP A 18 10.40 -0.03 10.77
N HIS A 19 11.17 0.51 11.71
CA HIS A 19 11.55 -0.17 12.94
C HIS A 19 10.34 -0.73 13.71
N ASP A 20 9.28 0.07 13.85
CA ASP A 20 8.07 -0.31 14.57
C ASP A 20 7.01 -0.96 13.65
N PHE A 21 6.98 -0.56 12.38
CA PHE A 21 6.02 -1.06 11.41
C PHE A 21 6.17 -2.56 11.18
N TYR A 22 7.39 -3.03 10.90
CA TYR A 22 7.62 -4.43 10.56
C TYR A 22 7.16 -5.41 11.65
N PRO A 23 7.61 -5.31 12.92
CA PRO A 23 7.18 -6.24 13.97
C PRO A 23 5.68 -6.14 14.25
N ASN A 24 5.10 -4.95 14.18
CA ASN A 24 3.66 -4.77 14.35
C ASN A 24 2.86 -5.46 13.23
N PHE A 25 3.20 -5.21 11.98
CA PHE A 25 2.52 -5.84 10.84
C PHE A 25 2.78 -7.34 10.78
N LYS A 26 3.99 -7.79 11.11
CA LYS A 26 4.33 -9.21 11.18
C LYS A 26 3.47 -9.96 12.18
N ALA A 27 3.16 -9.35 13.32
CA ALA A 27 2.35 -9.96 14.35
C ALA A 27 0.84 -9.88 14.07
N ASN A 28 0.37 -8.76 13.49
CA ASN A 28 -1.05 -8.41 13.52
C ASN A 28 -1.72 -8.35 12.13
N PHE A 29 -0.99 -8.11 11.05
CA PHE A 29 -1.58 -7.90 9.74
C PHE A 29 -1.58 -9.19 8.93
N LEU A 30 -2.75 -9.79 8.72
CA LEU A 30 -2.98 -11.01 7.95
C LEU A 30 -2.03 -12.17 8.32
N PRO A 31 -1.92 -12.58 9.61
CA PRO A 31 -1.00 -13.64 10.04
C PRO A 31 -1.31 -15.01 9.43
N ASP A 32 -2.47 -15.15 8.83
CA ASP A 32 -2.96 -16.33 8.12
C ASP A 32 -2.57 -16.35 6.61
N CYS A 33 -1.76 -15.36 6.16
CA CYS A 33 -1.17 -15.31 4.82
C CYS A 33 0.35 -15.47 4.85
N ASP A 34 0.92 -15.94 3.74
CA ASP A 34 2.35 -15.84 3.48
C ASP A 34 2.66 -14.44 2.94
N ARG A 35 3.50 -13.68 3.67
CA ARG A 35 3.70 -12.25 3.44
C ARG A 35 5.14 -11.94 3.13
N THR A 36 5.35 -11.12 2.09
CA THR A 36 6.66 -10.53 1.77
C THR A 36 6.56 -9.02 1.78
N PHE A 37 7.49 -8.37 2.47
CA PHE A 37 7.56 -6.91 2.58
C PHE A 37 8.53 -6.36 1.54
N TYR A 38 8.01 -5.62 0.58
CA TYR A 38 8.78 -4.85 -0.40
C TYR A 38 8.97 -3.43 0.12
N VAL A 39 10.16 -3.13 0.63
CA VAL A 39 10.48 -1.88 1.33
C VAL A 39 11.23 -0.94 0.40
N PHE A 40 10.53 0.05 -0.11
CA PHE A 40 11.08 1.07 -1.00
C PHE A 40 11.64 2.21 -0.16
N THR A 41 12.96 2.37 -0.16
CA THR A 41 13.66 3.33 0.70
C THR A 41 14.96 3.82 0.07
N ASP A 42 15.38 5.02 0.44
CA ASP A 42 16.70 5.58 0.11
C ASP A 42 17.74 5.27 1.19
N ALA A 43 17.35 4.64 2.31
CA ALA A 43 18.27 4.21 3.34
C ALA A 43 19.21 3.10 2.83
N ALA A 44 20.50 3.21 3.17
CA ALA A 44 21.51 2.21 2.79
C ALA A 44 21.27 0.87 3.49
N HIS A 45 20.77 0.92 4.73
CA HIS A 45 20.41 -0.23 5.56
C HIS A 45 19.08 0.02 6.26
N ILE A 46 18.33 -1.04 6.51
CA ILE A 46 17.10 -1.03 7.30
C ILE A 46 17.13 -2.18 8.31
N ASP A 47 16.41 -2.01 9.41
CA ASP A 47 16.23 -3.11 10.36
C ASP A 47 15.55 -4.30 9.67
N TYR A 48 15.84 -5.50 10.12
CA TYR A 48 15.26 -6.75 9.61
C TYR A 48 15.53 -7.07 8.14
N GLU A 49 16.48 -6.37 7.47
CA GLU A 49 16.75 -6.61 6.03
C GLU A 49 17.28 -8.02 5.73
N ASP A 50 17.87 -8.71 6.73
CA ASP A 50 18.37 -10.07 6.61
C ASP A 50 17.26 -11.14 6.79
N THR A 51 16.04 -10.75 7.10
CA THR A 51 14.93 -11.71 7.23
C THR A 51 14.42 -12.15 5.85
N PRO A 52 14.01 -13.43 5.70
CA PRO A 52 13.69 -14.01 4.39
C PRO A 52 12.47 -13.38 3.72
N ASP A 53 11.61 -12.70 4.48
CA ASP A 53 10.38 -12.05 4.01
C ASP A 53 10.51 -10.54 3.78
N VAL A 54 11.72 -9.96 3.92
CA VAL A 54 11.99 -8.55 3.63
C VAL A 54 12.79 -8.41 2.35
N ARG A 55 12.37 -7.49 1.49
CA ARG A 55 13.03 -7.11 0.23
C ARG A 55 13.23 -5.61 0.22
N ARG A 56 14.45 -5.16 0.52
CA ARG A 56 14.82 -3.75 0.41
C ARG A 56 15.05 -3.38 -1.05
N ILE A 57 14.38 -2.33 -1.50
CA ILE A 57 14.46 -1.80 -2.86
C ILE A 57 14.85 -0.33 -2.78
N TYR A 58 15.89 0.04 -3.50
CA TYR A 58 16.27 1.43 -3.54
C TYR A 58 15.21 2.29 -4.22
N GLN A 59 14.77 3.31 -3.51
CA GLN A 59 13.84 4.32 -4.00
C GLN A 59 14.31 5.69 -3.54
N LYS A 60 14.63 6.57 -4.51
CA LYS A 60 15.01 7.95 -4.20
C LYS A 60 13.87 8.68 -3.48
N ALA A 61 14.21 9.43 -2.43
CA ALA A 61 13.26 10.35 -1.80
C ALA A 61 12.80 11.42 -2.79
N LEU A 62 11.49 11.56 -2.95
CA LEU A 62 10.87 12.56 -3.80
C LEU A 62 10.13 13.58 -2.94
N PRO A 63 10.13 14.87 -3.32
CA PRO A 63 9.33 15.87 -2.64
C PRO A 63 7.84 15.64 -2.87
N TRP A 64 7.00 16.19 -1.99
CA TRP A 64 5.57 16.25 -2.25
C TRP A 64 5.28 17.25 -3.41
N PRO A 65 4.36 16.95 -4.36
CA PRO A 65 3.42 15.81 -4.40
C PRO A 65 3.97 14.57 -5.13
N GLN A 66 5.17 14.60 -5.71
CA GLN A 66 5.72 13.50 -6.52
C GLN A 66 5.80 12.19 -5.72
N SER A 67 6.17 12.25 -4.44
CA SER A 67 6.22 11.08 -3.55
C SER A 67 4.88 10.33 -3.48
N THR A 68 3.77 11.04 -3.67
CA THR A 68 2.43 10.44 -3.68
C THR A 68 2.01 10.01 -5.09
N MET A 69 2.25 10.87 -6.09
CA MET A 69 1.76 10.65 -7.45
C MET A 69 2.52 9.54 -8.18
N LEU A 70 3.84 9.42 -7.94
CA LEU A 70 4.72 8.48 -8.64
C LEU A 70 4.94 7.16 -7.88
N ARG A 71 4.15 6.89 -6.83
CA ARG A 71 4.28 5.64 -6.06
C ARG A 71 4.05 4.39 -6.91
N PHE A 72 3.14 4.44 -7.85
CA PHE A 72 2.86 3.32 -8.73
C PHE A 72 3.98 3.04 -9.73
N ASP A 73 4.76 4.06 -10.14
CA ASP A 73 5.94 3.86 -10.97
C ASP A 73 7.01 3.04 -10.23
N ALA A 74 7.18 3.28 -8.92
CA ALA A 74 8.06 2.48 -8.08
C ALA A 74 7.61 1.01 -8.03
N PHE A 75 6.30 0.76 -7.88
CA PHE A 75 5.74 -0.60 -7.85
C PHE A 75 5.86 -1.29 -9.21
N LEU A 76 5.58 -0.58 -10.30
CA LEU A 76 5.74 -1.10 -11.66
C LEU A 76 7.19 -1.48 -11.98
N GLY A 77 8.17 -0.81 -11.39
CA GLY A 77 9.57 -1.22 -11.47
C GLY A 77 9.87 -2.60 -10.90
N GLN A 78 8.95 -3.20 -10.13
CA GLN A 78 9.02 -4.54 -9.56
C GLN A 78 7.96 -5.48 -10.13
N ALA A 79 7.31 -5.14 -11.25
CA ALA A 79 6.16 -5.85 -11.79
C ALA A 79 6.42 -7.36 -11.95
N ASP A 80 7.57 -7.75 -12.49
CA ASP A 80 7.91 -9.16 -12.71
C ASP A 80 7.98 -9.96 -11.39
N ALA A 81 8.56 -9.35 -10.35
CA ALA A 81 8.65 -9.98 -9.02
C ALA A 81 7.30 -10.05 -8.31
N LEU A 82 6.39 -9.13 -8.63
CA LEU A 82 5.07 -9.02 -7.99
C LEU A 82 4.01 -9.92 -8.63
N GLN A 83 4.18 -10.38 -9.87
CA GLN A 83 3.21 -11.24 -10.57
C GLN A 83 2.94 -12.59 -9.88
N GLY A 84 3.85 -13.06 -9.03
CA GLY A 84 3.73 -14.35 -8.34
C GLY A 84 2.83 -14.32 -7.08
N TYR A 85 2.33 -13.15 -6.67
CA TYR A 85 1.51 -13.00 -5.47
C TYR A 85 0.02 -13.00 -5.80
N ASP A 86 -0.79 -13.62 -4.92
CA ASP A 86 -2.24 -13.60 -5.04
C ASP A 86 -2.81 -12.20 -4.79
N TYR A 87 -2.16 -11.43 -3.89
CA TYR A 87 -2.60 -10.09 -3.51
C TYR A 87 -1.42 -9.12 -3.36
N LEU A 88 -1.67 -7.85 -3.68
CA LEU A 88 -0.76 -6.74 -3.43
C LEU A 88 -1.43 -5.77 -2.44
N PHE A 89 -0.74 -5.38 -1.39
CA PHE A 89 -1.23 -4.43 -0.40
C PHE A 89 -0.28 -3.25 -0.28
N PHE A 90 -0.77 -2.05 -0.53
CA PHE A 90 -0.02 -0.82 -0.28
C PHE A 90 -0.27 -0.33 1.15
N ALA A 91 0.80 -0.12 1.91
CA ALA A 91 0.77 0.43 3.25
C ALA A 91 1.46 1.80 3.31
N ASN A 92 0.81 2.80 3.90
CA ASN A 92 1.49 4.04 4.26
C ASN A 92 2.48 3.81 5.41
N ALA A 93 3.58 4.57 5.43
CA ALA A 93 4.68 4.37 6.38
C ALA A 93 4.27 4.49 7.85
N ASN A 94 3.27 5.31 8.14
CA ASN A 94 2.80 5.60 9.50
C ASN A 94 1.59 4.74 9.94
N LEU A 95 1.30 3.64 9.27
CA LEU A 95 0.24 2.73 9.69
C LEU A 95 0.70 1.84 10.85
N HIS A 96 -0.25 1.53 11.73
CA HIS A 96 -0.07 0.63 12.85
C HIS A 96 -1.34 -0.18 13.08
N CYS A 97 -1.21 -1.51 13.16
CA CYS A 97 -2.34 -2.38 13.48
C CYS A 97 -2.61 -2.30 14.98
N THR A 98 -3.83 -1.94 15.36
CA THR A 98 -4.28 -1.90 16.77
C THR A 98 -4.87 -3.21 17.25
N ARG A 99 -5.12 -4.15 16.33
CA ARG A 99 -5.57 -5.52 16.57
C ARG A 99 -5.08 -6.46 15.48
N VAL A 100 -5.27 -7.74 15.68
CA VAL A 100 -5.07 -8.72 14.60
C VAL A 100 -6.15 -8.54 13.54
N ILE A 101 -5.73 -8.49 12.28
CA ILE A 101 -6.59 -8.40 11.08
C ILE A 101 -6.37 -9.67 10.28
N ARG A 102 -7.44 -10.38 9.93
CA ARG A 102 -7.37 -11.64 9.16
C ARG A 102 -7.73 -11.44 7.69
N ALA A 103 -7.37 -12.43 6.87
CA ALA A 103 -7.56 -12.39 5.42
C ALA A 103 -9.03 -12.25 5.01
N ASP A 104 -9.93 -12.92 5.72
CA ASP A 104 -11.37 -12.86 5.47
C ASP A 104 -12.03 -11.53 5.84
N GLU A 105 -11.36 -10.72 6.69
CA GLU A 105 -11.84 -9.38 7.05
C GLU A 105 -11.46 -8.31 6.03
N LEU A 106 -10.39 -8.52 5.26
CA LEU A 106 -9.79 -7.43 4.47
C LEU A 106 -9.64 -7.76 2.99
N LEU A 107 -9.24 -8.98 2.64
CA LEU A 107 -8.93 -9.30 1.24
C LEU A 107 -10.21 -9.40 0.42
N PRO A 108 -10.21 -8.89 -0.83
CA PRO A 108 -11.35 -9.02 -1.72
C PRO A 108 -11.64 -10.50 -2.00
N ASP A 109 -12.91 -10.83 -2.17
CA ASP A 109 -13.34 -12.18 -2.54
C ASP A 109 -13.56 -12.28 -4.06
N PRO A 110 -12.66 -12.93 -4.82
CA PRO A 110 -12.81 -13.11 -6.26
C PRO A 110 -14.07 -13.92 -6.64
N ALA A 111 -14.53 -14.84 -5.75
CA ALA A 111 -15.74 -15.62 -5.99
C ALA A 111 -17.00 -14.74 -5.94
N ALA A 112 -16.95 -13.66 -5.18
CA ALA A 112 -17.99 -12.63 -5.16
C ALA A 112 -17.81 -11.54 -6.22
N GLY A 113 -16.83 -11.71 -7.16
CA GLY A 113 -16.51 -10.73 -8.19
C GLY A 113 -15.73 -9.51 -7.68
N GLN A 114 -15.19 -9.59 -6.48
CA GLN A 114 -14.39 -8.51 -5.90
C GLN A 114 -12.93 -8.64 -6.35
N SER A 115 -12.33 -7.54 -6.81
CA SER A 115 -10.92 -7.49 -7.22
C SER A 115 -10.10 -6.46 -6.45
N LEU A 116 -10.75 -5.60 -5.66
CA LEU A 116 -10.11 -4.50 -4.94
C LEU A 116 -10.79 -4.24 -3.61
N THR A 117 -9.99 -4.05 -2.56
CA THR A 117 -10.41 -3.44 -1.30
C THR A 117 -9.68 -2.11 -1.12
N ALA A 118 -10.39 -1.07 -0.77
CA ALA A 118 -9.81 0.25 -0.53
C ALA A 118 -10.41 0.91 0.71
N VAL A 119 -9.65 1.82 1.32
CA VAL A 119 -10.11 2.58 2.49
C VAL A 119 -11.14 3.62 2.05
N CYS A 120 -12.32 3.57 2.66
CA CYS A 120 -13.32 4.62 2.52
C CYS A 120 -12.98 5.81 3.41
N HIS A 121 -12.85 7.00 2.82
CA HIS A 121 -12.62 8.24 3.56
C HIS A 121 -13.93 8.70 4.22
N LEU A 122 -14.07 8.51 5.53
CA LEU A 122 -15.30 8.80 6.29
C LEU A 122 -15.88 10.20 6.06
N PRO A 123 -15.11 11.30 5.95
CA PRO A 123 -15.64 12.62 5.66
C PRO A 123 -16.41 12.73 4.33
N TYR A 124 -16.15 11.80 3.41
CA TYR A 124 -16.77 11.78 2.09
C TYR A 124 -17.79 10.64 1.92
N TYR A 125 -18.02 9.86 2.98
CA TYR A 125 -18.99 8.76 2.94
C TYR A 125 -20.38 9.26 2.60
N GLY A 126 -21.00 8.67 1.57
CA GLY A 126 -22.33 9.07 1.09
C GLY A 126 -22.40 10.47 0.43
N LYS A 127 -21.26 11.13 0.20
CA LYS A 127 -21.20 12.41 -0.51
C LYS A 127 -20.51 12.18 -1.86
N ASN A 128 -20.98 12.89 -2.88
CA ASN A 128 -20.20 12.99 -4.12
C ASN A 128 -18.96 13.83 -3.81
N PRO A 129 -17.75 13.26 -3.86
CA PRO A 129 -16.54 14.03 -3.62
C PRO A 129 -16.44 15.11 -4.70
N ILE A 130 -16.24 16.36 -4.29
CA ILE A 130 -15.84 17.41 -5.21
C ILE A 130 -14.37 17.12 -5.53
N PHE A 131 -14.12 16.60 -6.72
CA PHE A 131 -12.77 16.48 -7.23
C PHE A 131 -12.22 17.88 -7.49
N HIS A 132 -11.29 18.31 -6.66
CA HIS A 132 -10.35 19.35 -7.04
C HIS A 132 -9.25 18.65 -7.84
N PRO A 133 -9.20 18.80 -9.17
CA PRO A 133 -8.11 18.24 -9.93
C PRO A 133 -6.81 18.87 -9.43
N TYR A 134 -5.83 18.04 -9.05
CA TYR A 134 -4.48 18.49 -8.73
C TYR A 134 -3.78 19.12 -9.92
N ASP A 135 -4.33 18.92 -11.10
CA ASP A 135 -3.83 19.48 -12.34
C ASP A 135 -4.52 20.81 -12.65
N ARG A 136 -3.78 21.88 -12.47
CA ARG A 136 -4.17 23.23 -12.92
C ARG A 136 -4.28 23.34 -14.44
N SER A 137 -3.79 22.35 -15.21
CA SER A 137 -3.83 22.34 -16.68
C SER A 137 -5.19 21.89 -17.24
N GLY A 138 -6.11 21.42 -16.41
CA GLY A 138 -7.43 20.96 -16.81
C GLY A 138 -7.46 19.67 -17.65
N LYS A 139 -6.35 18.95 -17.74
CA LYS A 139 -6.19 17.80 -18.67
C LYS A 139 -6.56 16.44 -18.10
N SER A 140 -6.81 16.30 -16.80
CA SER A 140 -7.27 15.03 -16.23
C SER A 140 -8.59 15.19 -15.51
N ARG A 141 -9.66 15.16 -16.25
CA ARG A 141 -10.96 14.83 -15.69
C ARG A 141 -11.11 13.31 -15.76
N ALA A 142 -10.74 12.63 -14.70
CA ALA A 142 -11.24 11.29 -14.50
C ALA A 142 -12.76 11.40 -14.34
N SER A 143 -13.50 11.04 -15.37
CA SER A 143 -14.97 11.02 -15.39
C SER A 143 -15.52 9.77 -14.68
N ILE A 144 -14.77 9.19 -13.75
CA ILE A 144 -15.23 8.03 -12.98
C ILE A 144 -16.00 8.57 -11.80
N PRO A 145 -17.30 8.30 -11.68
CA PRO A 145 -18.06 8.66 -10.51
C PRO A 145 -17.50 7.88 -9.32
N TYR A 146 -16.87 8.61 -8.42
CA TYR A 146 -16.33 8.07 -7.19
C TYR A 146 -17.45 8.02 -6.16
N SER A 147 -18.04 6.88 -5.90
CA SER A 147 -18.90 6.70 -4.74
C SER A 147 -18.12 5.94 -3.66
N CYS A 148 -17.86 6.59 -2.52
CA CYS A 148 -17.44 5.88 -1.31
C CYS A 148 -18.51 4.84 -0.97
N GLY A 149 -18.20 3.57 -1.17
CA GLY A 149 -19.12 2.45 -0.93
C GLY A 149 -19.20 1.44 -2.07
N GLN A 150 -18.53 1.70 -3.19
CA GLN A 150 -18.48 0.77 -4.33
C GLN A 150 -17.11 0.09 -4.51
N TYR A 151 -16.20 0.23 -3.56
CA TYR A 151 -14.90 -0.43 -3.60
C TYR A 151 -14.86 -1.52 -2.52
N TYR A 152 -15.30 -2.67 -2.89
CA TYR A 152 -15.10 -3.92 -2.16
C TYR A 152 -14.19 -4.82 -2.97
#